data_83bec1be014ef26a640d7dbab52c3b55
#
_entry.id   83bec1be014ef26a640d7dbab52c3b55
#
_cell.length_a   1.000
_cell.length_b   1.000
_cell.length_c   1.000
_cell.angle_alpha   90.00
_cell.angle_beta   90.00
_cell.angle_gamma   90.00
#
_symmetry.space_group_name_H-M   'P 1'
#
loop_
_entity.id
_entity.type
_entity.pdbx_description
1 polymer ?
#
loop_
_entity_poly.entity_id
_entity_poly.type
_entity_poly.pdbx_seq_one_letter_code
_entity_poly.pdbx_strand_id
1 'polypeptide(L)'
;VFHPTGDWNCGRAIDAEVCEFNGKYFLYFATRDKDFKIQMQGVATASLNTDFNREDWTQACDKSILYPECDWEGECIEGASIVKKDNKLYMFYAGAYNNAPQQIGVAVSEDGLNWKRLSEEPFLRNGKPGEWNSSESGHPHLFTDLDGRTYLFYQGNNDHGKTWYITQQEVLWKDGKPYLK
;
A
#
# COMPACT_ATOMS: atom_id res chain seq x y z
N VAL A 1 -6.68 2.05 -21.02
CA VAL A 1 -5.65 2.10 -19.98
C VAL A 1 -5.95 3.27 -19.05
N PHE A 2 -6.05 3.03 -17.75
CA PHE A 2 -6.26 4.08 -16.75
C PHE A 2 -4.96 4.88 -16.50
N HIS A 3 -5.11 6.18 -16.35
CA HIS A 3 -4.08 7.06 -15.80
C HIS A 3 -4.75 8.20 -15.00
N PRO A 4 -4.15 8.67 -13.91
CA PRO A 4 -4.72 9.76 -13.13
C PRO A 4 -4.60 11.11 -13.87
N THR A 5 -5.49 12.02 -13.51
CA THR A 5 -5.58 13.38 -14.03
C THR A 5 -5.56 14.42 -12.90
N GLY A 6 -5.51 15.70 -13.27
CA GLY A 6 -5.51 16.80 -12.31
C GLY A 6 -4.12 17.32 -11.97
N ASP A 7 -4.09 18.42 -11.21
CA ASP A 7 -2.86 19.17 -10.95
C ASP A 7 -2.01 18.64 -9.80
N TRP A 8 -2.48 17.61 -9.10
CA TRP A 8 -1.81 17.01 -7.96
C TRP A 8 -0.83 15.90 -8.31
N ASN A 9 -0.83 15.41 -9.57
CA ASN A 9 -0.04 14.25 -10.00
C ASN A 9 0.59 14.44 -11.39
N CYS A 10 1.54 13.58 -11.72
CA CYS A 10 2.26 13.58 -13.00
C CYS A 10 1.62 12.74 -14.11
N GLY A 11 0.42 12.18 -13.91
CA GLY A 11 -0.26 11.29 -14.85
C GLY A 11 0.22 9.82 -14.83
N ARG A 12 1.15 9.46 -13.93
CA ARG A 12 1.65 8.09 -13.77
C ARG A 12 0.72 7.27 -12.87
N ALA A 13 0.52 6.00 -13.19
CA ALA A 13 -0.11 5.01 -12.30
C ALA A 13 0.71 3.71 -12.32
N ILE A 14 1.12 3.24 -11.15
CA ILE A 14 1.83 1.98 -10.92
C ILE A 14 1.30 1.28 -9.67
N ASP A 15 1.73 0.06 -9.42
CA ASP A 15 1.44 -0.71 -8.22
C ASP A 15 -0.07 -0.84 -7.98
N ALA A 16 -0.76 -1.37 -8.99
CA ALA A 16 -2.21 -1.50 -8.96
C ALA A 16 -2.68 -2.53 -7.93
N GLU A 17 -3.62 -2.12 -7.09
CA GLU A 17 -4.34 -2.99 -6.16
C GLU A 17 -5.84 -2.80 -6.33
N VAL A 18 -6.59 -3.88 -6.53
CA VAL A 18 -8.04 -3.83 -6.74
C VAL A 18 -8.76 -4.61 -5.66
N CYS A 19 -9.76 -4.00 -5.06
CA CYS A 19 -10.66 -4.68 -4.14
C CYS A 19 -12.12 -4.27 -4.36
N GLU A 20 -13.05 -5.16 -3.99
CA GLU A 20 -14.48 -4.83 -3.90
C GLU A 20 -14.79 -4.35 -2.50
N PHE A 21 -15.48 -3.20 -2.39
CA PHE A 21 -15.93 -2.67 -1.12
C PHE A 21 -17.18 -1.80 -1.30
N ASN A 22 -18.17 -1.96 -0.39
CA ASN A 22 -19.40 -1.17 -0.37
C ASN A 22 -20.09 -1.06 -1.75
N GLY A 23 -20.14 -2.19 -2.50
CA GLY A 23 -20.84 -2.28 -3.78
C GLY A 23 -20.14 -1.59 -4.95
N LYS A 24 -18.82 -1.37 -4.85
CA LYS A 24 -17.96 -0.83 -5.91
C LYS A 24 -16.62 -1.56 -5.95
N TYR A 25 -15.95 -1.50 -7.08
CA TYR A 25 -14.52 -1.77 -7.16
C TYR A 25 -13.72 -0.51 -6.88
N PHE A 26 -12.64 -0.66 -6.14
CA PHE A 26 -11.62 0.36 -5.87
C PHE A 26 -10.31 -0.09 -6.51
N LEU A 27 -9.72 0.78 -7.32
CA LEU A 27 -8.37 0.62 -7.87
C LEU A 27 -7.47 1.63 -7.18
N TYR A 28 -6.62 1.15 -6.29
CA TYR A 28 -5.54 1.94 -5.70
C TYR A 28 -4.32 1.90 -6.59
N PHE A 29 -3.60 3.01 -6.64
CA PHE A 29 -2.40 3.14 -7.47
C PHE A 29 -1.42 4.11 -6.83
N ALA A 30 -0.12 3.90 -7.06
CA ALA A 30 0.88 4.88 -6.73
C ALA A 30 1.10 5.84 -7.91
N THR A 31 1.25 7.12 -7.60
CA THR A 31 1.58 8.17 -8.55
C THR A 31 2.65 9.09 -7.96
N ARG A 32 3.23 9.97 -8.75
CA ARG A 32 4.12 11.02 -8.26
C ARG A 32 3.48 12.39 -8.40
N ASP A 33 3.98 13.35 -7.61
CA ASP A 33 3.73 14.76 -7.82
C ASP A 33 4.25 15.24 -9.17
N LYS A 34 3.95 16.49 -9.54
CA LYS A 34 4.37 17.07 -10.83
C LYS A 34 5.87 17.22 -10.98
N ASP A 35 6.59 17.32 -9.87
CA ASP A 35 8.04 17.43 -9.84
C ASP A 35 8.74 16.07 -9.90
N PHE A 36 7.98 14.98 -10.01
CA PHE A 36 8.44 13.58 -10.02
C PHE A 36 9.23 13.17 -8.78
N LYS A 37 9.03 13.86 -7.66
CA LYS A 37 9.79 13.71 -6.44
C LYS A 37 9.06 12.87 -5.39
N ILE A 38 7.82 13.26 -5.07
CA ILE A 38 7.04 12.62 -4.01
C ILE A 38 6.11 11.58 -4.61
N GLN A 39 6.26 10.32 -4.18
CA GLN A 39 5.34 9.23 -4.55
C GLN A 39 4.26 9.05 -3.49
N MET A 40 3.02 8.87 -3.92
CA MET A 40 1.84 8.89 -3.06
C MET A 40 0.72 8.03 -3.65
N GLN A 41 -0.31 7.74 -2.86
CA GLN A 41 -1.43 6.90 -3.28
C GLN A 41 -2.61 7.73 -3.82
N GLY A 42 -3.21 7.20 -4.89
CA GLY A 42 -4.48 7.64 -5.45
C GLY A 42 -5.49 6.51 -5.54
N VAL A 43 -6.73 6.85 -5.90
CA VAL A 43 -7.81 5.87 -6.04
C VAL A 43 -8.75 6.21 -7.18
N ALA A 44 -9.19 5.18 -7.90
CA ALA A 44 -10.30 5.21 -8.83
C ALA A 44 -11.35 4.18 -8.43
N THR A 45 -12.59 4.36 -8.86
CA THR A 45 -13.69 3.42 -8.59
C THR A 45 -14.39 3.02 -9.87
N ALA A 46 -14.98 1.81 -9.86
CA ALA A 46 -15.85 1.32 -10.91
C ALA A 46 -17.09 0.62 -10.32
N SER A 47 -18.13 0.49 -11.15
CA SER A 47 -19.33 -0.28 -10.82
C SER A 47 -19.01 -1.78 -10.76
N LEU A 48 -19.77 -2.56 -9.98
CA LEU A 48 -19.66 -4.03 -9.99
C LEU A 48 -20.03 -4.67 -11.34
N ASN A 49 -20.73 -3.94 -12.21
CA ASN A 49 -21.08 -4.40 -13.56
C ASN A 49 -20.04 -3.98 -14.62
N THR A 50 -18.84 -3.63 -14.21
CA THR A 50 -17.75 -3.21 -15.11
C THR A 50 -17.18 -4.38 -15.90
N ASP A 51 -16.76 -4.12 -17.15
CA ASP A 51 -15.89 -4.98 -17.94
C ASP A 51 -14.39 -4.62 -17.74
N PHE A 52 -14.09 -3.74 -16.78
CA PHE A 52 -12.76 -3.20 -16.46
C PHE A 52 -12.09 -2.45 -17.62
N ASN A 53 -12.88 -1.90 -18.55
CA ASN A 53 -12.38 -1.00 -19.56
C ASN A 53 -11.92 0.32 -18.91
N ARG A 54 -11.14 1.11 -19.64
CA ARG A 54 -10.65 2.39 -19.12
C ARG A 54 -11.78 3.33 -18.69
N GLU A 55 -12.81 3.42 -19.50
CA GLU A 55 -13.98 4.30 -19.31
C GLU A 55 -14.84 3.93 -18.12
N ASP A 56 -14.74 2.70 -17.64
CA ASP A 56 -15.45 2.23 -16.45
C ASP A 56 -14.85 2.78 -15.15
N TRP A 57 -13.59 3.20 -15.19
CA TRP A 57 -12.88 3.72 -14.04
C TRP A 57 -13.04 5.24 -13.93
N THR A 58 -13.56 5.68 -12.80
CA THR A 58 -13.66 7.11 -12.42
C THR A 58 -12.65 7.39 -11.32
N GLN A 59 -11.74 8.35 -11.55
CA GLN A 59 -10.87 8.83 -10.47
C GLN A 59 -11.73 9.39 -9.34
N ALA A 60 -11.54 8.86 -8.14
CA ALA A 60 -12.35 9.17 -6.97
C ALA A 60 -11.63 10.08 -5.97
N CYS A 61 -10.54 10.71 -6.39
CA CYS A 61 -9.76 11.65 -5.59
C CYS A 61 -9.26 12.82 -6.45
N ASP A 62 -9.23 14.00 -5.88
CA ASP A 62 -8.66 15.23 -6.47
C ASP A 62 -7.31 15.64 -5.85
N LYS A 63 -6.84 14.82 -4.92
CA LYS A 63 -5.54 14.87 -4.24
C LYS A 63 -5.16 13.46 -3.81
N SER A 64 -3.94 13.26 -3.32
CA SER A 64 -3.52 11.97 -2.77
C SER A 64 -4.40 11.56 -1.59
N ILE A 65 -4.74 10.27 -1.52
CA ILE A 65 -5.47 9.67 -0.39
C ILE A 65 -4.54 9.27 0.76
N LEU A 66 -3.26 9.07 0.47
CA LEU A 66 -2.20 8.85 1.44
C LEU A 66 -0.90 9.45 0.90
N TYR A 67 -0.34 10.41 1.62
CA TYR A 67 0.86 11.16 1.28
C TYR A 67 1.94 10.89 2.34
N PRO A 68 3.26 10.85 2.02
CA PRO A 68 4.30 10.69 3.03
C PRO A 68 4.26 11.83 4.07
N GLU A 69 4.13 11.46 5.34
CA GLU A 69 4.04 12.40 6.48
C GLU A 69 4.94 11.98 7.65
N CYS A 70 5.31 10.69 7.71
CA CYS A 70 6.20 10.18 8.74
C CYS A 70 7.65 10.17 8.24
N ASP A 71 8.61 10.45 9.10
CA ASP A 71 10.04 10.53 8.72
C ASP A 71 10.54 9.27 7.99
N TRP A 72 10.08 8.09 8.41
CA TRP A 72 10.47 6.81 7.82
C TRP A 72 9.86 6.57 6.42
N GLU A 73 8.83 7.29 6.04
CA GLU A 73 8.22 7.24 4.71
C GLU A 73 9.02 8.04 3.68
N GLY A 74 9.88 8.96 4.15
CA GLY A 74 10.71 9.79 3.28
C GLY A 74 9.88 10.52 2.22
N GLU A 75 10.16 10.27 0.96
CA GLU A 75 9.48 10.87 -0.20
C GLU A 75 8.57 9.88 -0.95
N CYS A 76 8.23 8.72 -0.34
CA CYS A 76 7.53 7.68 -1.08
C CYS A 76 6.56 6.87 -0.22
N ILE A 77 5.34 6.71 -0.74
CA ILE A 77 4.38 5.67 -0.37
C ILE A 77 3.99 4.93 -1.65
N GLU A 78 4.19 3.61 -1.67
CA GLU A 78 3.90 2.76 -2.84
C GLU A 78 3.49 1.34 -2.42
N GLY A 79 3.20 0.48 -3.41
CA GLY A 79 2.98 -0.95 -3.20
C GLY A 79 1.85 -1.25 -2.24
N ALA A 80 0.70 -0.57 -2.38
CA ALA A 80 -0.46 -0.81 -1.53
C ALA A 80 -0.99 -2.23 -1.72
N SER A 81 -1.31 -2.91 -0.62
CA SER A 81 -2.08 -4.14 -0.61
C SER A 81 -3.21 -4.05 0.41
N ILE A 82 -4.40 -4.48 0.03
CA ILE A 82 -5.64 -4.26 0.78
C ILE A 82 -6.17 -5.55 1.39
N VAL A 83 -6.52 -5.49 2.66
CA VAL A 83 -7.34 -6.53 3.30
C VAL A 83 -8.61 -5.93 3.89
N LYS A 84 -9.72 -6.62 3.69
CA LYS A 84 -11.03 -6.26 4.24
C LYS A 84 -11.24 -6.98 5.57
N LYS A 85 -11.50 -6.22 6.63
CA LYS A 85 -11.74 -6.75 7.97
C LYS A 85 -12.77 -5.89 8.71
N ASP A 86 -13.79 -6.51 9.32
CA ASP A 86 -14.79 -5.85 10.16
C ASP A 86 -15.43 -4.60 9.51
N ASN A 87 -15.84 -4.73 8.22
CA ASN A 87 -16.39 -3.66 7.39
C ASN A 87 -15.47 -2.45 7.21
N LYS A 88 -14.16 -2.64 7.32
CA LYS A 88 -13.12 -1.64 7.05
C LYS A 88 -12.11 -2.19 6.06
N LEU A 89 -11.42 -1.29 5.38
CA LEU A 89 -10.25 -1.61 4.58
C LEU A 89 -8.99 -1.26 5.35
N TYR A 90 -8.01 -2.14 5.29
CA TYR A 90 -6.67 -1.92 5.81
C TYR A 90 -5.70 -1.97 4.63
N MET A 91 -4.97 -0.89 4.43
CA MET A 91 -3.93 -0.76 3.42
C MET A 91 -2.57 -0.98 4.08
N PHE A 92 -1.88 -2.03 3.68
CA PHE A 92 -0.46 -2.20 3.96
C PHE A 92 0.31 -1.58 2.80
N TYR A 93 1.25 -0.71 3.09
CA TYR A 93 1.98 0.05 2.08
C TYR A 93 3.48 0.10 2.38
N ALA A 94 4.27 0.26 1.36
CA ALA A 94 5.69 0.50 1.49
C ALA A 94 5.96 2.01 1.63
N GLY A 95 6.71 2.38 2.65
CA GLY A 95 7.18 3.75 2.88
C GLY A 95 8.67 3.87 2.63
N ALA A 96 9.10 4.96 2.05
CA ALA A 96 10.37 5.26 1.42
C ALA A 96 10.59 4.56 0.07
N TYR A 97 11.50 5.10 -0.74
CA TYR A 97 11.95 4.44 -1.96
C TYR A 97 12.80 3.21 -1.64
N ASN A 98 12.88 2.26 -2.58
CA ASN A 98 13.74 1.09 -2.47
C ASN A 98 15.14 1.47 -2.01
N ASN A 99 15.63 0.80 -0.97
CA ASN A 99 16.95 1.01 -0.33
C ASN A 99 17.18 2.39 0.29
N ALA A 100 16.09 3.14 0.59
CA ALA A 100 16.19 4.47 1.21
C ALA A 100 15.83 4.56 2.72
N PRO A 101 15.81 3.52 3.58
CA PRO A 101 15.41 2.11 3.48
C PRO A 101 13.90 1.93 3.58
N GLN A 102 13.32 1.14 2.70
CA GLN A 102 11.88 0.90 2.68
C GLN A 102 11.41 0.08 3.90
N GLN A 103 10.25 0.43 4.45
CA GLN A 103 9.57 -0.26 5.54
C GLN A 103 8.07 -0.33 5.27
N ILE A 104 7.30 -1.06 6.08
CA ILE A 104 5.86 -1.27 5.83
C ILE A 104 5.04 -0.56 6.90
N GLY A 105 4.07 0.24 6.45
CA GLY A 105 3.05 0.88 7.27
C GLY A 105 1.67 0.29 7.08
N VAL A 106 0.73 0.68 7.95
CA VAL A 106 -0.68 0.31 7.83
C VAL A 106 -1.57 1.52 8.05
N ALA A 107 -2.51 1.71 7.11
CA ALA A 107 -3.59 2.67 7.24
C ALA A 107 -4.95 1.97 7.20
N VAL A 108 -5.98 2.58 7.77
CA VAL A 108 -7.35 2.07 7.81
C VAL A 108 -8.33 3.07 7.20
N SER A 109 -9.36 2.55 6.52
CA SER A 109 -10.46 3.35 5.97
C SER A 109 -11.80 2.66 6.18
N GLU A 110 -12.86 3.44 6.44
CA GLU A 110 -14.24 2.98 6.53
C GLU A 110 -15.01 3.14 5.20
N ASP A 111 -14.49 3.93 4.29
CA ASP A 111 -15.15 4.27 3.02
C ASP A 111 -14.30 3.98 1.76
N GLY A 112 -13.03 3.59 1.95
CA GLY A 112 -12.07 3.35 0.87
C GLY A 112 -11.44 4.61 0.28
N LEU A 113 -11.85 5.79 0.73
CA LEU A 113 -11.39 7.09 0.22
C LEU A 113 -10.58 7.88 1.25
N ASN A 114 -11.04 7.86 2.49
CA ASN A 114 -10.40 8.58 3.60
C ASN A 114 -9.59 7.60 4.45
N TRP A 115 -8.27 7.78 4.48
CA TRP A 115 -7.33 6.89 5.12
C TRP A 115 -6.70 7.52 6.35
N LYS A 116 -6.50 6.71 7.40
CA LYS A 116 -5.83 7.11 8.64
C LYS A 116 -4.76 6.07 8.97
N ARG A 117 -3.53 6.50 9.19
CA ARG A 117 -2.47 5.62 9.70
C ARG A 117 -2.84 5.06 11.06
N LEU A 118 -2.54 3.79 11.29
CA LEU A 118 -2.71 3.15 12.60
C LEU A 118 -1.61 3.54 13.58
N SER A 119 -0.46 3.97 13.08
CA SER A 119 0.70 4.39 13.86
C SER A 119 1.54 5.37 13.03
N GLU A 120 2.28 6.24 13.71
CA GLU A 120 3.34 7.06 13.11
C GLU A 120 4.64 6.26 12.88
N GLU A 121 4.73 5.08 13.49
CA GLU A 121 5.84 4.15 13.36
C GLU A 121 5.54 3.04 12.35
N PRO A 122 6.55 2.47 11.69
CA PRO A 122 6.34 1.34 10.79
C PRO A 122 5.68 0.16 11.51
N PHE A 123 4.77 -0.51 10.82
CA PHE A 123 4.19 -1.78 11.24
C PHE A 123 5.22 -2.92 11.19
N LEU A 124 6.00 -2.95 10.12
CA LEU A 124 7.14 -3.85 9.96
C LEU A 124 8.38 -3.03 9.67
N ARG A 125 9.32 -3.05 10.63
CA ARG A 125 10.60 -2.36 10.54
C ARG A 125 11.63 -3.22 9.81
N ASN A 126 12.67 -2.57 9.34
CA ASN A 126 13.87 -3.26 8.90
C ASN A 126 14.53 -4.01 10.06
N GLY A 127 15.21 -5.09 9.74
CA GLY A 127 15.98 -5.89 10.68
C GLY A 127 17.17 -5.10 11.25
N LYS A 128 17.75 -5.64 12.32
CA LYS A 128 18.98 -5.10 12.91
C LYS A 128 20.17 -5.32 11.96
N PRO A 129 21.26 -4.56 12.11
CA PRO A 129 22.48 -4.82 11.37
C PRO A 129 22.89 -6.30 11.43
N GLY A 130 23.09 -6.93 10.26
CA GLY A 130 23.41 -8.34 10.13
C GLY A 130 22.22 -9.28 9.90
N GLU A 131 20.98 -8.81 10.10
CA GLU A 131 19.79 -9.57 9.72
C GLU A 131 19.53 -9.44 8.20
N TRP A 132 18.84 -10.44 7.64
CA TRP A 132 18.64 -10.58 6.19
C TRP A 132 17.87 -9.41 5.53
N ASN A 133 17.08 -8.66 6.30
CA ASN A 133 16.27 -7.54 5.83
C ASN A 133 16.71 -6.20 6.44
N SER A 134 17.98 -6.07 6.83
CA SER A 134 18.48 -4.88 7.51
C SER A 134 18.56 -3.64 6.61
N SER A 135 18.57 -3.81 5.29
CA SER A 135 18.57 -2.69 4.34
C SER A 135 17.18 -2.37 3.80
N GLU A 136 16.25 -3.33 3.83
CA GLU A 136 14.90 -3.13 3.30
C GLU A 136 13.92 -4.21 3.76
N SER A 137 12.68 -3.78 4.01
CA SER A 137 11.49 -4.61 4.20
C SER A 137 10.31 -3.90 3.55
N GLY A 138 9.95 -4.25 2.32
CA GLY A 138 8.98 -3.48 1.55
C GLY A 138 8.09 -4.29 0.61
N HIS A 139 7.32 -3.58 -0.22
CA HIS A 139 6.39 -4.14 -1.20
C HIS A 139 5.49 -5.23 -0.60
N PRO A 140 4.61 -4.87 0.35
CA PRO A 140 3.71 -5.82 1.00
C PRO A 140 2.69 -6.41 0.03
N HIS A 141 2.33 -7.66 0.24
CA HIS A 141 1.17 -8.28 -0.36
C HIS A 141 0.42 -9.11 0.68
N LEU A 142 -0.86 -8.83 0.87
CA LEU A 142 -1.73 -9.55 1.81
C LEU A 142 -2.42 -10.69 1.07
N PHE A 143 -2.29 -11.89 1.61
CA PHE A 143 -3.00 -13.07 1.14
C PHE A 143 -3.83 -13.64 2.28
N THR A 144 -5.14 -13.84 2.06
CA THR A 144 -6.02 -14.53 2.99
C THR A 144 -6.31 -15.92 2.46
N ASP A 145 -5.91 -16.93 3.22
CA ASP A 145 -6.09 -18.33 2.88
C ASP A 145 -7.56 -18.77 3.07
N LEU A 146 -7.90 -19.93 2.54
CA LEU A 146 -9.25 -20.52 2.62
C LEU A 146 -9.70 -20.79 4.06
N ASP A 147 -8.77 -21.00 4.99
CA ASP A 147 -9.04 -21.16 6.42
C ASP A 147 -9.21 -19.84 7.18
N GLY A 148 -9.13 -18.70 6.46
CA GLY A 148 -9.30 -17.35 7.00
C GLY A 148 -8.05 -16.75 7.63
N ARG A 149 -6.90 -17.44 7.62
CA ARG A 149 -5.62 -16.84 8.04
C ARG A 149 -5.12 -15.86 7.02
N THR A 150 -4.59 -14.74 7.48
CA THR A 150 -4.01 -13.70 6.63
C THR A 150 -2.49 -13.71 6.78
N TYR A 151 -1.79 -13.63 5.66
CA TYR A 151 -0.34 -13.59 5.58
C TYR A 151 0.11 -12.32 4.89
N LEU A 152 1.13 -11.69 5.44
CA LEU A 152 1.88 -10.62 4.81
C LEU A 152 3.09 -11.21 4.12
N PHE A 153 3.09 -11.20 2.79
CA PHE A 153 4.27 -11.45 1.98
C PHE A 153 5.00 -10.13 1.74
N TYR A 154 6.31 -10.14 1.83
CA TYR A 154 7.12 -8.95 1.58
C TYR A 154 8.52 -9.30 1.13
N GLN A 155 9.15 -8.36 0.47
CA GLN A 155 10.54 -8.47 0.04
C GLN A 155 11.49 -7.78 1.02
N GLY A 156 12.75 -8.18 0.99
CA GLY A 156 13.81 -7.52 1.75
C GLY A 156 15.20 -7.92 1.30
N ASN A 157 16.19 -7.18 1.78
CA ASN A 157 17.60 -7.45 1.57
C ASN A 157 18.46 -6.82 2.67
N ASN A 158 19.73 -7.17 2.72
CA ASN A 158 20.73 -6.62 3.64
C ASN A 158 21.99 -6.10 2.96
N ASP A 159 21.94 -5.91 1.66
CA ASP A 159 23.09 -5.56 0.82
C ASP A 159 22.79 -4.38 -0.14
N HIS A 160 21.82 -3.53 0.23
CA HIS A 160 21.41 -2.36 -0.53
C HIS A 160 20.96 -2.71 -1.96
N GLY A 161 20.13 -3.77 -2.07
CA GLY A 161 19.45 -4.12 -3.32
C GLY A 161 20.27 -4.94 -4.32
N LYS A 162 21.38 -5.55 -3.91
CA LYS A 162 22.14 -6.48 -4.78
C LYS A 162 21.48 -7.85 -4.84
N THR A 163 20.89 -8.31 -3.73
CA THR A 163 20.07 -9.52 -3.65
C THR A 163 18.69 -9.19 -3.11
N TRP A 164 17.72 -10.04 -3.44
CA TRP A 164 16.34 -9.86 -3.00
C TRP A 164 15.76 -11.19 -2.53
N TYR A 165 15.10 -11.14 -1.40
CA TYR A 165 14.44 -12.29 -0.80
C TYR A 165 12.97 -11.96 -0.57
N ILE A 166 12.12 -12.99 -0.64
CA ILE A 166 10.70 -12.91 -0.27
C ILE A 166 10.49 -13.80 0.96
N THR A 167 9.74 -13.29 1.91
CA THR A 167 9.29 -14.03 3.08
C THR A 167 7.84 -13.73 3.37
N GLN A 168 7.29 -14.39 4.39
CA GLN A 168 5.93 -14.14 4.87
C GLN A 168 5.86 -14.20 6.40
N GLN A 169 4.88 -13.50 6.96
CA GLN A 169 4.49 -13.59 8.35
C GLN A 169 2.97 -13.64 8.47
N GLU A 170 2.46 -14.40 9.43
CA GLU A 170 1.03 -14.44 9.71
C GLU A 170 0.60 -13.12 10.38
N VAL A 171 -0.46 -12.50 9.85
CA VAL A 171 -1.07 -11.29 10.41
C VAL A 171 -2.22 -11.70 11.31
N LEU A 172 -2.11 -11.39 12.56
CA LEU A 172 -3.14 -11.62 13.57
C LEU A 172 -3.86 -10.30 13.88
N TRP A 173 -5.04 -10.39 14.47
CA TRP A 173 -5.89 -9.25 14.75
C TRP A 173 -6.30 -9.21 16.22
N LYS A 174 -6.16 -8.04 16.84
CA LYS A 174 -6.66 -7.78 18.18
C LYS A 174 -7.22 -6.36 18.26
N ASP A 175 -8.46 -6.23 18.74
CA ASP A 175 -9.15 -4.94 18.92
C ASP A 175 -9.15 -4.08 17.64
N GLY A 176 -9.35 -4.71 16.45
CA GLY A 176 -9.34 -4.05 15.15
C GLY A 176 -7.96 -3.59 14.66
N LYS A 177 -6.88 -4.05 15.29
CA LYS A 177 -5.50 -3.73 14.87
C LYS A 177 -4.74 -4.99 14.44
N PRO A 178 -4.03 -4.96 13.31
CA PRO A 178 -3.15 -6.04 12.91
C PRO A 178 -1.88 -6.06 13.76
N TYR A 179 -1.30 -7.26 13.93
CA TYR A 179 0.02 -7.47 14.49
C TYR A 179 0.66 -8.72 13.88
N LEU A 180 1.95 -8.81 13.85
CA LEU A 180 2.69 -9.97 13.34
C LEU A 180 2.84 -11.02 14.44
N LYS A 181 2.74 -12.29 14.00
CA LYS A 181 2.94 -13.45 14.88
C LYS A 181 4.40 -13.65 15.24
#